data_a9f19345fa116c4e8abfc515b9f4dc26
#
_entry.id   a9f19345fa116c4e8abfc515b9f4dc26
#
_cell.length_a   1.000
_cell.length_b   1.000
_cell.length_c   1.000
_cell.angle_alpha   90.00
_cell.angle_beta   90.00
_cell.angle_gamma   90.00
#
_symmetry.space_group_name_H-M   'P 1'
#
loop_
_entity.id
_entity.type
_entity.pdbx_description
1 polymer ?
#
loop_
_entity_poly.entity_id
_entity_poly.type
_entity_poly.pdbx_seq_one_letter_code
_entity_poly.pdbx_strand_id
1 'polypeptide(L)'
;MRETQDLTLPCLVHDLNNVFQTLMEAADLLSTDPRWAALSAAILRSVERGKNVTASIESADETTAPFETILRNSMAFVEDSLIAGRRAKIHFECSVDPGIELRRNWAWERVLINLFSNAVRAMPGGGTIFVEAHRRNAEITIVVRDEGAGIAPEILPDVFKPHVSTRGSGLGLHIVETIVNQQDGTVHAANRVDGPGAEFTIRVPAAKPALVARA
;
A
#
# COMPACT_ATOMS: atom_id res chain seq x y z
N MET A 1 42.61 3.45 -4.85
CA MET A 1 41.39 4.25 -5.00
C MET A 1 40.36 3.34 -5.65
N ARG A 2 39.37 2.86 -4.88
CA ARG A 2 38.23 2.12 -5.45
C ARG A 2 37.24 3.17 -5.92
N GLU A 3 36.96 3.20 -7.22
CA GLU A 3 35.86 3.96 -7.77
C GLU A 3 34.56 3.49 -7.10
N THR A 4 33.94 4.38 -6.34
CA THR A 4 32.53 4.23 -5.98
C THR A 4 31.75 4.34 -7.28
N GLN A 5 31.27 3.19 -7.80
CA GLN A 5 30.24 3.19 -8.83
C GLN A 5 29.07 4.01 -8.29
N ASP A 6 28.85 5.17 -8.87
CA ASP A 6 27.61 5.94 -8.68
C ASP A 6 26.45 5.04 -9.15
N LEU A 7 25.78 4.42 -8.19
CA LEU A 7 24.53 3.69 -8.42
C LEU A 7 23.46 4.73 -8.81
N THR A 8 23.40 5.04 -10.08
CA THR A 8 22.36 5.91 -10.61
C THR A 8 21.01 5.17 -10.54
N LEU A 9 19.95 5.89 -10.25
CA LEU A 9 18.59 5.33 -10.15
C LEU A 9 18.21 4.45 -11.36
N PRO A 10 18.54 4.83 -12.63
CA PRO A 10 18.31 3.97 -13.80
C PRO A 10 19.04 2.63 -13.75
N CYS A 11 20.26 2.60 -13.23
CA CYS A 11 21.04 1.35 -13.10
C CYS A 11 20.38 0.40 -12.09
N LEU A 12 19.91 0.93 -10.96
CA LEU A 12 19.20 0.16 -9.95
C LEU A 12 17.86 -0.40 -10.47
N VAL A 13 17.11 0.40 -11.23
CA VAL A 13 15.86 -0.04 -11.87
C VAL A 13 16.11 -1.13 -12.90
N HIS A 14 17.16 -1.01 -13.70
CA HIS A 14 17.57 -2.05 -14.64
C HIS A 14 17.90 -3.38 -13.93
N ASP A 15 18.65 -3.32 -12.83
CA ASP A 15 19.02 -4.52 -12.05
C ASP A 15 17.79 -5.17 -11.40
N LEU A 16 16.86 -4.36 -10.87
CA LEU A 16 15.59 -4.84 -10.35
C LEU A 16 14.74 -5.53 -11.43
N ASN A 17 14.68 -4.96 -12.63
CA ASN A 17 13.96 -5.55 -13.76
C ASN A 17 14.55 -6.91 -14.17
N ASN A 18 15.87 -7.09 -14.10
CA ASN A 18 16.53 -8.37 -14.33
C ASN A 18 16.14 -9.43 -13.26
N VAL A 19 16.06 -9.01 -11.99
CA VAL A 19 15.58 -9.89 -10.90
C VAL A 19 14.11 -10.28 -11.13
N PHE A 20 13.27 -9.34 -11.53
CA PHE A 20 11.87 -9.62 -11.85
C PHE A 20 11.73 -10.61 -13.01
N GLN A 21 12.55 -10.47 -14.05
CA GLN A 21 12.56 -11.41 -15.16
C GLN A 21 12.89 -12.84 -14.70
N THR A 22 13.92 -13.01 -13.89
CA THR A 22 14.31 -14.30 -13.32
C THR A 22 13.18 -14.93 -12.48
N LEU A 23 12.49 -14.11 -11.66
CA LEU A 23 11.35 -14.56 -10.87
C LEU A 23 10.15 -14.99 -11.74
N MET A 24 9.90 -14.28 -12.85
CA MET A 24 8.85 -14.67 -13.81
C MET A 24 9.15 -16.03 -14.42
N GLU A 25 10.38 -16.24 -14.90
CA GLU A 25 10.81 -17.51 -15.48
C GLU A 25 10.68 -18.68 -14.47
N ALA A 26 11.08 -18.44 -13.22
CA ALA A 26 10.91 -19.43 -12.16
C ALA A 26 9.43 -19.73 -11.87
N ALA A 27 8.57 -18.71 -11.87
CA ALA A 27 7.13 -18.88 -11.67
C ALA A 27 6.49 -19.64 -12.83
N ASP A 28 6.89 -19.38 -14.07
CA ASP A 28 6.40 -20.10 -15.25
C ASP A 28 6.77 -21.60 -15.18
N LEU A 29 7.99 -21.93 -14.75
CA LEU A 29 8.38 -23.32 -14.52
C LEU A 29 7.54 -23.99 -13.43
N LEU A 30 7.24 -23.29 -12.34
CA LEU A 30 6.37 -23.81 -11.28
C LEU A 30 4.93 -23.99 -11.75
N SER A 31 4.45 -23.19 -12.71
CA SER A 31 3.08 -23.27 -13.23
C SER A 31 2.77 -24.58 -13.96
N THR A 32 3.79 -25.28 -14.41
CA THR A 32 3.66 -26.57 -15.12
C THR A 32 3.17 -27.72 -14.23
N ASP A 33 3.29 -27.59 -12.90
CA ASP A 33 2.81 -28.58 -11.93
C ASP A 33 1.61 -27.99 -11.16
N PRO A 34 0.42 -28.60 -11.22
CA PRO A 34 -0.78 -28.09 -10.53
C PRO A 34 -0.61 -27.87 -9.02
N ARG A 35 0.33 -28.59 -8.38
CA ARG A 35 0.62 -28.42 -6.94
C ARG A 35 1.19 -27.04 -6.62
N TRP A 36 1.85 -26.41 -7.58
CA TRP A 36 2.52 -25.11 -7.42
C TRP A 36 1.82 -23.97 -8.14
N ALA A 37 0.71 -24.24 -8.82
CA ALA A 37 -0.01 -23.22 -9.61
C ALA A 37 -0.40 -21.98 -8.78
N ALA A 38 -0.87 -22.17 -7.54
CA ALA A 38 -1.21 -21.06 -6.64
C ALA A 38 0.02 -20.24 -6.23
N LEU A 39 1.17 -20.91 -5.99
CA LEU A 39 2.43 -20.24 -5.65
C LEU A 39 2.98 -19.47 -6.86
N SER A 40 2.98 -20.09 -8.05
CA SER A 40 3.36 -19.45 -9.31
C SER A 40 2.55 -18.18 -9.53
N ALA A 41 1.22 -18.26 -9.46
CA ALA A 41 0.35 -17.09 -9.60
C ALA A 41 0.65 -16.00 -8.58
N ALA A 42 0.97 -16.33 -7.32
CA ALA A 42 1.33 -15.36 -6.29
C ALA A 42 2.68 -14.68 -6.60
N ILE A 43 3.67 -15.42 -7.10
CA ILE A 43 4.97 -14.86 -7.52
C ILE A 43 4.76 -13.91 -8.70
N LEU A 44 4.03 -14.31 -9.74
CA LEU A 44 3.77 -13.47 -10.93
C LEU A 44 3.08 -12.17 -10.56
N ARG A 45 2.06 -12.20 -9.68
CA ARG A 45 1.42 -10.96 -9.19
C ARG A 45 2.38 -10.06 -8.41
N SER A 46 3.28 -10.65 -7.62
CA SER A 46 4.28 -9.89 -6.86
C SER A 46 5.32 -9.23 -7.77
N VAL A 47 5.73 -9.94 -8.83
CA VAL A 47 6.65 -9.43 -9.84
C VAL A 47 6.00 -8.31 -10.65
N GLU A 48 4.77 -8.50 -11.12
CA GLU A 48 4.03 -7.48 -11.86
C GLU A 48 3.93 -6.18 -11.07
N ARG A 49 3.66 -6.30 -9.77
CA ARG A 49 3.66 -5.14 -8.87
C ARG A 49 5.04 -4.51 -8.75
N GLY A 50 6.10 -5.30 -8.57
CA GLY A 50 7.47 -4.80 -8.52
C GLY A 50 7.81 -4.01 -9.78
N LYS A 51 7.44 -4.51 -10.97
CA LYS A 51 7.59 -3.82 -12.24
C LYS A 51 6.82 -2.50 -12.31
N ASN A 52 5.58 -2.49 -11.81
CA ASN A 52 4.78 -1.26 -11.76
C ASN A 52 5.42 -0.20 -10.85
N VAL A 53 6.01 -0.61 -9.73
CA VAL A 53 6.77 0.29 -8.84
C VAL A 53 8.02 0.83 -9.53
N THR A 54 8.80 0.01 -10.22
CA THR A 54 10.00 0.47 -10.92
C THR A 54 9.66 1.38 -12.11
N ALA A 55 8.65 1.04 -12.89
CA ALA A 55 8.16 1.88 -13.98
C ALA A 55 7.67 3.27 -13.49
N SER A 56 7.06 3.32 -12.30
CA SER A 56 6.60 4.57 -11.70
C SER A 56 7.73 5.43 -11.11
N ILE A 57 8.88 4.82 -10.81
CA ILE A 57 10.08 5.54 -10.40
C ILE A 57 10.74 6.20 -11.62
N GLU A 58 10.70 5.54 -12.78
CA GLU A 58 11.23 6.08 -14.05
C GLU A 58 10.34 7.16 -14.65
N SER A 59 9.03 7.00 -14.55
CA SER A 59 8.09 8.05 -14.93
C SER A 59 7.95 9.02 -13.76
N ALA A 60 8.40 10.25 -13.92
CA ALA A 60 8.06 11.39 -13.06
C ALA A 60 6.54 11.71 -13.16
N ASP A 61 5.71 10.69 -13.30
CA ASP A 61 4.35 10.78 -13.76
C ASP A 61 3.45 11.31 -12.63
N GLU A 62 3.00 12.54 -12.80
CA GLU A 62 1.97 13.17 -11.96
C GLU A 62 0.57 12.62 -12.29
N THR A 63 0.45 11.39 -12.76
CA THR A 63 -0.84 10.79 -13.08
C THR A 63 -1.74 10.79 -11.86
N THR A 64 -2.94 11.30 -12.02
CA THR A 64 -4.01 11.15 -11.06
C THR A 64 -4.79 9.88 -11.35
N ALA A 65 -5.30 9.24 -10.30
CA ALA A 65 -6.23 8.14 -10.44
C ALA A 65 -7.40 8.29 -9.46
N PRO A 66 -8.61 7.81 -9.82
CA PRO A 66 -9.74 7.72 -8.90
C PRO A 66 -9.36 6.87 -7.69
N PHE A 67 -9.68 7.37 -6.49
CA PHE A 67 -9.39 6.65 -5.25
C PHE A 67 -10.05 5.28 -5.19
N GLU A 68 -11.25 5.14 -5.75
CA GLU A 68 -11.97 3.87 -5.83
C GLU A 68 -11.18 2.81 -6.61
N THR A 69 -10.43 3.21 -7.64
CA THR A 69 -9.57 2.30 -8.40
C THR A 69 -8.37 1.87 -7.57
N ILE A 70 -7.69 2.80 -6.91
CA ILE A 70 -6.57 2.54 -6.00
C ILE A 70 -7.02 1.59 -4.87
N LEU A 71 -8.16 1.87 -4.27
CA LEU A 71 -8.74 1.09 -3.20
C LEU A 71 -9.02 -0.35 -3.65
N ARG A 72 -9.71 -0.53 -4.78
CA ARG A 72 -10.04 -1.84 -5.33
C ARG A 72 -8.80 -2.69 -5.61
N ASN A 73 -7.78 -2.11 -6.22
CA ASN A 73 -6.51 -2.79 -6.50
C ASN A 73 -5.83 -3.23 -5.21
N SER A 74 -5.83 -2.36 -4.20
CA SER A 74 -5.22 -2.64 -2.89
C SER A 74 -5.95 -3.74 -2.13
N MET A 75 -7.29 -3.76 -2.17
CA MET A 75 -8.12 -4.82 -1.58
C MET A 75 -7.87 -6.16 -2.26
N ALA A 76 -7.96 -6.21 -3.58
CA ALA A 76 -7.71 -7.43 -4.36
C ALA A 76 -6.34 -8.05 -4.04
N PHE A 77 -5.31 -7.22 -3.88
CA PHE A 77 -3.99 -7.74 -3.49
C PHE A 77 -3.98 -8.41 -2.12
N VAL A 78 -4.63 -7.81 -1.15
CA VAL A 78 -4.65 -8.36 0.22
C VAL A 78 -5.49 -9.64 0.25
N GLU A 79 -6.63 -9.67 -0.43
CA GLU A 79 -7.48 -10.86 -0.57
C GLU A 79 -6.72 -12.03 -1.23
N ASP A 80 -6.02 -11.79 -2.32
CA ASP A 80 -5.17 -12.79 -2.98
C ASP A 80 -4.10 -13.35 -2.04
N SER A 81 -3.47 -12.48 -1.24
CA SER A 81 -2.45 -12.87 -0.27
C SER A 81 -3.03 -13.73 0.87
N LEU A 82 -4.29 -13.46 1.28
CA LEU A 82 -5.01 -14.24 2.28
C LEU A 82 -5.37 -15.64 1.77
N ILE A 83 -5.85 -15.75 0.53
CA ILE A 83 -6.16 -17.03 -0.11
C ILE A 83 -4.91 -17.89 -0.20
N ALA A 84 -3.78 -17.34 -0.66
CA ALA A 84 -2.50 -18.04 -0.74
C ALA A 84 -2.00 -18.51 0.63
N GLY A 85 -2.22 -17.72 1.68
CA GLY A 85 -1.80 -18.02 3.06
C GLY A 85 -2.80 -18.88 3.85
N ARG A 86 -3.94 -19.27 3.29
CA ARG A 86 -5.04 -19.96 4.01
C ARG A 86 -5.42 -19.27 5.32
N ARG A 87 -5.47 -17.95 5.32
CA ARG A 87 -5.77 -17.13 6.50
C ARG A 87 -7.28 -16.90 6.66
N ALA A 88 -7.66 -16.43 7.84
CA ALA A 88 -9.04 -16.10 8.17
C ALA A 88 -9.60 -15.00 7.25
N LYS A 89 -10.93 -15.01 7.06
CA LYS A 89 -11.62 -14.12 6.14
C LYS A 89 -11.60 -12.68 6.64
N ILE A 90 -11.18 -11.76 5.80
CA ILE A 90 -11.27 -10.32 6.02
C ILE A 90 -12.43 -9.76 5.20
N HIS A 91 -13.22 -8.90 5.80
CA HIS A 91 -14.24 -8.12 5.14
C HIS A 91 -13.78 -6.67 4.98
N PHE A 92 -14.19 -6.03 3.89
CA PHE A 92 -13.98 -4.61 3.69
C PHE A 92 -15.32 -3.88 3.68
N GLU A 93 -15.44 -2.83 4.49
CA GLU A 93 -16.55 -1.90 4.46
C GLU A 93 -16.03 -0.52 4.05
N CYS A 94 -16.51 -0.02 2.91
CA CYS A 94 -15.97 1.18 2.29
C CYS A 94 -17.05 2.25 2.12
N SER A 95 -16.74 3.49 2.53
CA SER A 95 -17.55 4.68 2.31
C SER A 95 -16.67 5.76 1.70
N VAL A 96 -16.83 6.00 0.40
CA VAL A 96 -15.95 6.89 -0.37
C VAL A 96 -16.79 7.94 -1.07
N ASP A 97 -16.47 9.22 -0.86
CA ASP A 97 -17.08 10.30 -1.61
C ASP A 97 -16.72 10.19 -3.10
N PRO A 98 -17.65 10.40 -4.02
CA PRO A 98 -17.38 10.30 -5.44
C PRO A 98 -16.40 11.37 -5.93
N GLY A 99 -15.59 11.02 -6.92
CA GLY A 99 -14.69 11.96 -7.59
C GLY A 99 -13.46 12.37 -6.78
N ILE A 100 -13.06 11.56 -5.80
CA ILE A 100 -11.76 11.72 -5.15
C ILE A 100 -10.69 11.20 -6.09
N GLU A 101 -9.77 12.08 -6.48
CA GLU A 101 -8.58 11.76 -7.26
C GLU A 101 -7.31 12.01 -6.46
N LEU A 102 -6.38 11.07 -6.51
CA LEU A 102 -5.09 11.17 -5.87
C LEU A 102 -3.97 11.16 -6.92
N ARG A 103 -2.94 11.98 -6.69
CA ARG A 103 -1.73 12.02 -7.52
C ARG A 103 -0.82 10.84 -7.16
N ARG A 104 -0.08 10.32 -8.14
CA ARG A 104 0.84 9.18 -7.95
C ARG A 104 0.13 7.94 -7.39
N ASN A 105 -0.81 7.39 -8.15
CA ASN A 105 -1.66 6.25 -7.78
C ASN A 105 -0.90 5.07 -7.15
N TRP A 106 0.25 4.70 -7.68
CA TRP A 106 1.09 3.61 -7.16
C TRP A 106 1.57 3.83 -5.72
N ALA A 107 1.86 5.09 -5.35
CA ALA A 107 2.26 5.44 -4.00
C ALA A 107 1.10 5.20 -3.02
N TRP A 108 -0.11 5.53 -3.43
CA TRP A 108 -1.31 5.32 -2.63
C TRP A 108 -1.69 3.84 -2.51
N GLU A 109 -1.55 3.04 -3.56
CA GLU A 109 -1.70 1.59 -3.44
C GLU A 109 -0.73 1.04 -2.39
N ARG A 110 0.52 1.50 -2.37
CA ARG A 110 1.51 1.10 -1.37
C ARG A 110 1.12 1.52 0.05
N VAL A 111 0.56 2.72 0.22
CA VAL A 111 0.01 3.19 1.51
C VAL A 111 -1.09 2.24 1.99
N LEU A 112 -2.13 2.02 1.17
CA LEU A 112 -3.26 1.18 1.54
C LEU A 112 -2.86 -0.26 1.82
N ILE A 113 -1.98 -0.85 1.01
CA ILE A 113 -1.50 -2.22 1.22
C ILE A 113 -0.74 -2.36 2.54
N ASN A 114 0.08 -1.38 2.91
CA ASN A 114 0.76 -1.41 4.21
C ASN A 114 -0.24 -1.33 5.36
N LEU A 115 -1.24 -0.46 5.29
CA LEU A 115 -2.28 -0.35 6.31
C LEU A 115 -3.12 -1.63 6.39
N PHE A 116 -3.61 -2.15 5.26
CA PHE A 116 -4.40 -3.38 5.21
C PHE A 116 -3.61 -4.61 5.68
N SER A 117 -2.33 -4.72 5.31
CA SER A 117 -1.46 -5.80 5.78
C SER A 117 -1.23 -5.73 7.29
N ASN A 118 -1.18 -4.54 7.86
CA ASN A 118 -1.11 -4.35 9.31
C ASN A 118 -2.41 -4.79 9.98
N ALA A 119 -3.55 -4.38 9.45
CA ALA A 119 -4.88 -4.78 9.92
C ALA A 119 -5.06 -6.30 9.90
N VAL A 120 -4.72 -6.95 8.77
CA VAL A 120 -4.76 -8.43 8.65
C VAL A 120 -3.91 -9.11 9.70
N ARG A 121 -2.71 -8.59 9.98
CA ARG A 121 -1.83 -9.15 11.03
C ARG A 121 -2.40 -8.96 12.43
N ALA A 122 -3.13 -7.87 12.66
CA ALA A 122 -3.79 -7.60 13.94
C ALA A 122 -5.06 -8.46 14.15
N MET A 123 -5.62 -9.04 13.07
CA MET A 123 -6.84 -9.84 13.05
C MET A 123 -6.59 -11.29 12.62
N PRO A 124 -5.85 -12.11 13.36
CA PRO A 124 -5.54 -13.49 12.96
C PRO A 124 -6.78 -14.40 12.86
N GLY A 125 -7.85 -14.06 13.53
CA GLY A 125 -9.16 -14.74 13.47
C GLY A 125 -10.09 -14.23 12.36
N GLY A 126 -9.68 -13.23 11.59
CA GLY A 126 -10.55 -12.49 10.66
C GLY A 126 -11.20 -11.28 11.33
N GLY A 127 -11.91 -10.49 10.56
CA GLY A 127 -12.58 -9.28 11.00
C GLY A 127 -12.81 -8.31 9.85
N THR A 128 -13.17 -7.07 10.18
CA THR A 128 -13.53 -6.05 9.23
C THR A 128 -12.47 -4.94 9.16
N ILE A 129 -12.14 -4.51 7.96
CA ILE A 129 -11.39 -3.29 7.69
C ILE A 129 -12.36 -2.26 7.13
N PHE A 130 -12.49 -1.13 7.82
CA PHE A 130 -13.31 0.00 7.41
C PHE A 130 -12.43 1.02 6.69
N VAL A 131 -12.88 1.49 5.53
CA VAL A 131 -12.21 2.55 4.76
C VAL A 131 -13.20 3.66 4.48
N GLU A 132 -12.89 4.85 4.94
CA GLU A 132 -13.65 6.05 4.64
C GLU A 132 -12.76 7.04 3.90
N ALA A 133 -13.30 7.69 2.88
CA ALA A 133 -12.61 8.79 2.21
C ALA A 133 -13.58 9.91 1.91
N HIS A 134 -13.27 11.09 2.43
CA HIS A 134 -14.12 12.27 2.32
C HIS A 134 -13.33 13.46 1.78
N ARG A 135 -13.96 14.21 0.88
CA ARG A 135 -13.42 15.46 0.40
C ARG A 135 -14.15 16.65 1.03
N ARG A 136 -13.42 17.48 1.73
CA ARG A 136 -13.94 18.77 2.25
C ARG A 136 -13.08 19.91 1.76
N ASN A 137 -13.66 20.77 0.92
CA ASN A 137 -12.95 21.89 0.30
C ASN A 137 -11.71 21.43 -0.50
N ALA A 138 -10.53 21.89 -0.06
CA ALA A 138 -9.24 21.58 -0.67
C ALA A 138 -8.49 20.46 0.05
N GLU A 139 -9.14 19.67 0.90
CA GLU A 139 -8.54 18.57 1.66
C GLU A 139 -9.30 17.26 1.43
N ILE A 140 -8.56 16.17 1.32
CA ILE A 140 -9.06 14.81 1.32
C ILE A 140 -8.63 14.17 2.64
N THR A 141 -9.60 13.59 3.36
CA THR A 141 -9.35 12.78 4.55
C THR A 141 -9.64 11.33 4.23
N ILE A 142 -8.67 10.44 4.48
CA ILE A 142 -8.81 8.99 4.34
C ILE A 142 -8.64 8.39 5.73
N VAL A 143 -9.60 7.55 6.15
CA VAL A 143 -9.57 6.86 7.43
C VAL A 143 -9.59 5.36 7.17
N VAL A 144 -8.67 4.64 7.79
CA VAL A 144 -8.62 3.16 7.76
C VAL A 144 -8.68 2.67 9.20
N ARG A 145 -9.69 1.83 9.50
CA ARG A 145 -9.87 1.20 10.83
C ARG A 145 -9.87 -0.30 10.70
N ASP A 146 -9.40 -0.98 11.74
CA ASP A 146 -9.52 -2.43 11.88
C ASP A 146 -10.19 -2.82 13.19
N GLU A 147 -10.58 -4.09 13.30
CA GLU A 147 -11.14 -4.70 14.53
C GLU A 147 -10.08 -5.55 15.27
N GLY A 148 -8.81 -5.28 15.06
CA GLY A 148 -7.71 -6.04 15.61
C GLY A 148 -7.39 -5.72 17.07
N ALA A 149 -6.20 -6.12 17.50
CA ALA A 149 -5.75 -5.92 18.88
C ALA A 149 -5.37 -4.45 19.19
N GLY A 150 -5.38 -3.56 18.20
CA GLY A 150 -4.90 -2.19 18.35
C GLY A 150 -3.38 -2.09 18.43
N ILE A 151 -2.91 -0.90 18.82
CA ILE A 151 -1.50 -0.54 18.94
C ILE A 151 -1.17 -0.41 20.42
N ALA A 152 -0.09 -1.05 20.87
CA ALA A 152 0.34 -0.94 22.26
C ALA A 152 0.67 0.52 22.60
N PRO A 153 0.21 1.05 23.76
CA PRO A 153 0.38 2.45 24.10
C PRO A 153 1.85 2.90 24.09
N GLU A 154 2.76 2.00 24.42
CA GLU A 154 4.19 2.27 24.51
C GLU A 154 4.84 2.53 23.16
N ILE A 155 4.28 1.95 22.07
CA ILE A 155 4.80 2.12 20.72
C ILE A 155 4.02 3.13 19.90
N LEU A 156 2.80 3.49 20.32
CA LEU A 156 1.93 4.40 19.58
C LEU A 156 2.59 5.75 19.24
N PRO A 157 3.34 6.40 20.13
CA PRO A 157 4.02 7.67 19.82
C PRO A 157 5.09 7.54 18.73
N ASP A 158 5.65 6.34 18.58
CA ASP A 158 6.78 6.06 17.70
C ASP A 158 6.44 5.12 16.55
N VAL A 159 5.14 4.85 16.32
CA VAL A 159 4.65 3.81 15.40
C VAL A 159 5.08 4.02 13.94
N PHE A 160 5.38 5.26 13.54
CA PHE A 160 5.88 5.61 12.20
C PHE A 160 7.42 5.62 12.11
N LYS A 161 8.14 5.49 13.21
CA LYS A 161 9.61 5.40 13.16
C LYS A 161 10.05 4.07 12.50
N PRO A 162 11.15 4.07 11.75
CA PRO A 162 11.66 2.84 11.15
C PRO A 162 12.02 1.80 12.23
N HIS A 163 11.76 0.54 11.90
CA HIS A 163 12.03 -0.63 12.76
C HIS A 163 11.24 -0.69 14.07
N VAL A 164 10.22 0.14 14.25
CA VAL A 164 9.27 0.02 15.36
C VAL A 164 8.16 -0.95 14.94
N SER A 165 8.20 -2.16 15.49
CA SER A 165 7.20 -3.20 15.22
C SER A 165 7.27 -4.29 16.28
N THR A 166 6.12 -4.83 16.67
CA THR A 166 6.03 -6.04 17.51
C THR A 166 6.13 -7.32 16.68
N ARG A 167 5.88 -7.25 15.35
CA ARG A 167 5.86 -8.42 14.45
C ARG A 167 6.14 -7.98 13.01
N GLY A 168 7.38 -8.04 12.55
CA GLY A 168 7.77 -7.75 11.16
C GLY A 168 8.94 -6.77 11.06
N SER A 169 9.25 -6.29 9.84
CA SER A 169 10.41 -5.39 9.58
C SER A 169 10.29 -4.01 10.22
N GLY A 170 9.08 -3.59 10.63
CA GLY A 170 8.82 -2.25 11.15
C GLY A 170 8.97 -1.11 10.14
N LEU A 171 9.01 -1.42 8.85
CA LEU A 171 9.16 -0.42 7.79
C LEU A 171 7.83 0.02 7.16
N GLY A 172 6.75 -0.77 7.32
CA GLY A 172 5.49 -0.53 6.62
C GLY A 172 4.85 0.82 6.94
N LEU A 173 4.75 1.18 8.23
CA LEU A 173 4.17 2.46 8.64
C LEU A 173 5.11 3.64 8.39
N HIS A 174 6.42 3.45 8.48
CA HIS A 174 7.40 4.45 8.07
C HIS A 174 7.27 4.80 6.58
N ILE A 175 7.02 3.80 5.73
CA ILE A 175 6.74 4.01 4.30
C ILE A 175 5.44 4.80 4.11
N VAL A 176 4.39 4.49 4.88
CA VAL A 176 3.13 5.25 4.85
C VAL A 176 3.38 6.72 5.14
N GLU A 177 4.04 7.04 6.25
CA GLU A 177 4.36 8.40 6.63
C GLU A 177 5.20 9.12 5.57
N THR A 178 6.24 8.46 5.05
CA THR A 178 7.12 9.02 4.01
C THR A 178 6.32 9.40 2.77
N ILE A 179 5.46 8.50 2.28
CA ILE A 179 4.65 8.76 1.07
C ILE A 179 3.65 9.88 1.31
N VAL A 180 2.96 9.87 2.44
CA VAL A 180 1.96 10.89 2.79
C VAL A 180 2.61 12.27 2.89
N ASN A 181 3.77 12.36 3.55
CA ASN A 181 4.53 13.62 3.66
C ASN A 181 5.00 14.13 2.28
N GLN A 182 5.37 13.24 1.35
CA GLN A 182 5.71 13.61 -0.05
C GLN A 182 4.53 14.16 -0.85
N GLN A 183 3.31 13.99 -0.35
CA GLN A 183 2.07 14.54 -0.91
C GLN A 183 1.58 15.76 -0.13
N ASP A 184 2.45 16.41 0.65
CA ASP A 184 2.10 17.55 1.54
C ASP A 184 0.97 17.20 2.54
N GLY A 185 0.88 15.92 2.90
CA GLY A 185 -0.12 15.40 3.81
C GLY A 185 0.40 15.10 5.20
N THR A 186 -0.51 14.62 6.04
CA THR A 186 -0.21 14.15 7.39
C THR A 186 -0.90 12.81 7.64
N VAL A 187 -0.28 11.95 8.45
CA VAL A 187 -0.88 10.71 8.93
C VAL A 187 -0.83 10.65 10.44
N HIS A 188 -1.92 10.18 11.04
CA HIS A 188 -2.05 9.98 12.48
C HIS A 188 -2.53 8.55 12.75
N ALA A 189 -2.02 7.95 13.81
CA ALA A 189 -2.45 6.64 14.30
C ALA A 189 -3.05 6.78 15.71
N ALA A 190 -4.14 6.06 15.95
CA ALA A 190 -4.78 5.96 17.26
C ALA A 190 -5.35 4.56 17.46
N ASN A 191 -5.69 4.20 18.69
CA ASN A 191 -6.60 3.09 18.94
C ASN A 191 -8.03 3.58 18.81
N ARG A 192 -8.92 2.72 18.32
CA ARG A 192 -10.35 3.03 18.21
C ARG A 192 -10.95 3.36 19.57
N VAL A 193 -11.90 4.29 19.58
CA VAL A 193 -12.64 4.70 20.79
C VAL A 193 -13.91 3.88 20.98
N ASP A 194 -14.47 3.39 19.87
CA ASP A 194 -15.76 2.70 19.79
C ASP A 194 -15.63 1.16 19.78
N GLY A 195 -14.44 0.63 20.01
CA GLY A 195 -14.18 -0.81 20.01
C GLY A 195 -12.70 -1.15 19.96
N PRO A 196 -12.36 -2.44 19.85
CA PRO A 196 -10.99 -2.86 19.65
C PRO A 196 -10.51 -2.47 18.26
N GLY A 197 -9.17 -2.30 18.10
CA GLY A 197 -8.54 -2.06 16.82
C GLY A 197 -7.79 -0.75 16.76
N ALA A 198 -7.14 -0.52 15.61
CA ALA A 198 -6.43 0.70 15.30
C ALA A 198 -7.20 1.56 14.29
N GLU A 199 -6.91 2.85 14.32
CA GLU A 199 -7.38 3.85 13.37
C GLU A 199 -6.20 4.62 12.82
N PHE A 200 -6.13 4.72 11.49
CA PHE A 200 -5.18 5.56 10.78
C PHE A 200 -5.94 6.64 10.00
N THR A 201 -5.66 7.90 10.32
CA THR A 201 -6.24 9.06 9.65
C THR A 201 -5.19 9.76 8.82
N ILE A 202 -5.41 9.84 7.51
CA ILE A 202 -4.55 10.53 6.54
C ILE A 202 -5.29 11.76 6.05
N ARG A 203 -4.57 12.89 5.97
CA ARG A 203 -5.07 14.13 5.36
C ARG A 203 -4.10 14.60 4.30
N VAL A 204 -4.60 14.89 3.12
CA VAL A 204 -3.80 15.40 2.00
C VAL A 204 -4.53 16.52 1.28
N PRO A 205 -3.80 17.47 0.67
CA PRO A 205 -4.41 18.45 -0.20
C PRO A 205 -5.13 17.75 -1.36
N ALA A 206 -6.36 18.18 -1.66
CA ALA A 206 -7.03 17.74 -2.88
C ALA A 206 -6.24 18.22 -4.10
N ALA A 207 -6.04 17.36 -5.08
CA ALA A 207 -5.44 17.75 -6.35
C ALA A 207 -6.22 18.96 -6.90
N LYS A 208 -5.51 20.01 -7.30
CA LYS A 208 -6.17 21.10 -8.04
C LYS A 208 -6.76 20.50 -9.31
N PRO A 209 -8.05 20.76 -9.63
CA PRO A 209 -8.59 20.30 -10.88
C PRO A 209 -7.68 20.81 -12.00
N ALA A 210 -7.28 19.89 -12.90
CA ALA A 210 -6.52 20.28 -14.08
C ALA A 210 -7.33 21.41 -14.78
N LEU A 211 -6.70 22.55 -14.98
CA LEU A 211 -7.27 23.64 -15.78
C LEU A 211 -7.54 23.04 -17.17
N VAL A 212 -8.81 22.70 -17.43
CA VAL A 212 -9.23 22.37 -18.79
C VAL A 212 -8.94 23.61 -19.63
N ALA A 213 -7.87 23.53 -20.41
CA ALA A 213 -7.58 24.58 -21.41
C ALA A 213 -8.84 24.69 -22.29
N ARG A 214 -9.58 25.78 -22.13
CA ARG A 214 -10.67 26.10 -23.04
C ARG A 214 -10.04 26.37 -24.40
N ALA A 215 -10.34 25.48 -25.35
CA ALA A 215 -10.11 25.71 -26.77
C ALA A 215 -10.94 26.87 -27.29
#